data_ff1fc6455f9a1edaeebcb451627237ab
#
_entry.id   ff1fc6455f9a1edaeebcb451627237ab
#
_cell.length_a   1.000
_cell.length_b   1.000
_cell.length_c   1.000
_cell.angle_alpha   90.00
_cell.angle_beta   90.00
_cell.angle_gamma   90.00
#
_symmetry.space_group_name_H-M   'P 1'
#
loop_
_entity.id
_entity.type
_entity.pdbx_description
1 polymer ?
#
loop_
_entity_poly.entity_id
_entity_poly.type
_entity_poly.pdbx_seq_one_letter_code
_entity_poly.pdbx_strand_id
1 'polypeptide(L)'
;MKKIFLVTLQIISFFVMFFLLIIQEKMPDGFNLYTLLPLSFFLGAFFLYENFFSNSMRFKMTNIGIVLMFFFRMVLSPLFSALSNWYYEAVYAPMIGINLNLAILLISYECMISFLFLGLFSKTKDISLNENHHLKLFGNKTFYTIFILFGFFVFYLWGRNGLVSFGILTSEVGERIGDNTSQFLNLVIQIIKITCSLLFLLLLSKLQEKYMKHKNMLPVICAIVLAILNTSVIVGERRTIMLFTAISSFLLVIVIFKKYKVQILFWGIMSTVLLVGLASFYKTFLANQFGSYSDAFLNTNFSLTDISHNFQAYFTGPQNVSLAILMKRSQTPSFLNLIYDFARSIFGFSFLVRGSNLTLASELFNNVFYSSDNYKSGHILSSVGYGYYYFGPVLAPIFTVFHIKLSIVIEKTLNNARSYESVYFFSYILSRIIFNIYYSTPSMIVFITQNI
;
A
#
# COMPACT_ATOMS: atom_id res chain seq x y z
N MET A 1 2.88 3.20 -25.56
CA MET A 1 2.48 2.41 -24.39
C MET A 1 1.57 3.15 -23.40
N LYS A 2 1.93 4.34 -22.89
CA LYS A 2 1.14 5.08 -21.86
C LYS A 2 -0.28 5.43 -22.30
N LYS A 3 -0.43 5.94 -23.54
CA LYS A 3 -1.75 6.27 -24.13
C LYS A 3 -2.64 5.04 -24.17
N ILE A 4 -2.09 3.95 -24.70
CA ILE A 4 -2.79 2.66 -24.81
C ILE A 4 -3.23 2.18 -23.43
N PHE A 5 -2.35 2.27 -22.43
CA PHE A 5 -2.65 1.90 -21.04
C PHE A 5 -3.90 2.62 -20.49
N LEU A 6 -3.92 3.96 -20.54
CA LEU A 6 -5.06 4.73 -20.01
C LEU A 6 -6.36 4.42 -20.78
N VAL A 7 -6.28 4.39 -22.12
CA VAL A 7 -7.44 4.08 -22.97
C VAL A 7 -7.97 2.67 -22.71
N THR A 8 -7.08 1.68 -22.56
CA THR A 8 -7.51 0.31 -22.21
C THR A 8 -8.26 0.27 -20.88
N LEU A 9 -7.76 0.94 -19.84
CA LEU A 9 -8.46 1.00 -18.55
C LEU A 9 -9.82 1.70 -18.65
N GLN A 10 -9.93 2.75 -19.48
CA GLN A 10 -11.22 3.40 -19.74
C GLN A 10 -12.21 2.49 -20.47
N ILE A 11 -11.74 1.75 -21.48
CA ILE A 11 -12.57 0.80 -22.22
C ILE A 11 -13.09 -0.28 -21.26
N ILE A 12 -12.23 -0.85 -20.43
CA ILE A 12 -12.64 -1.85 -19.42
C ILE A 12 -13.65 -1.23 -18.46
N SER A 13 -13.42 0.00 -17.99
CA SER A 13 -14.34 0.71 -17.10
C SER A 13 -15.72 0.90 -17.72
N PHE A 14 -15.77 1.24 -19.00
CA PHE A 14 -17.00 1.40 -19.75
C PHE A 14 -17.78 0.08 -19.84
N PHE A 15 -17.12 -1.03 -20.17
CA PHE A 15 -17.77 -2.34 -20.22
C PHE A 15 -18.27 -2.80 -18.85
N VAL A 16 -17.49 -2.57 -17.78
CA VAL A 16 -17.92 -2.89 -16.42
C VAL A 16 -19.13 -2.05 -16.02
N MET A 17 -19.17 -0.77 -16.38
CA MET A 17 -20.35 0.08 -16.15
C MET A 17 -21.60 -0.51 -16.81
N PHE A 18 -21.53 -0.91 -18.09
CA PHE A 18 -22.66 -1.53 -18.79
C PHE A 18 -23.07 -2.86 -18.15
N PHE A 19 -22.11 -3.68 -17.76
CA PHE A 19 -22.40 -4.93 -17.07
C PHE A 19 -23.17 -4.69 -15.76
N LEU A 20 -22.72 -3.71 -14.96
CA LEU A 20 -23.39 -3.34 -13.71
C LEU A 20 -24.80 -2.75 -13.94
N LEU A 21 -25.03 -2.01 -15.03
CA LEU A 21 -26.37 -1.53 -15.40
C LEU A 21 -27.34 -2.68 -15.68
N ILE A 22 -26.87 -3.72 -16.39
CA ILE A 22 -27.70 -4.89 -16.74
C ILE A 22 -28.15 -5.66 -15.47
N ILE A 23 -27.28 -5.74 -14.46
CA ILE A 23 -27.56 -6.50 -13.25
C ILE A 23 -28.08 -5.64 -12.10
N GLN A 24 -28.32 -4.35 -12.33
CA GLN A 24 -28.68 -3.39 -11.27
C GLN A 24 -29.90 -3.83 -10.44
N GLU A 25 -30.90 -4.42 -11.07
CA GLU A 25 -32.08 -4.93 -10.38
C GLU A 25 -31.83 -6.11 -9.43
N LYS A 26 -30.69 -6.80 -9.61
CA LYS A 26 -30.27 -7.93 -8.77
C LYS A 26 -29.35 -7.52 -7.63
N MET A 27 -28.96 -6.24 -7.56
CA MET A 27 -28.07 -5.74 -6.51
C MET A 27 -28.86 -5.58 -5.19
N PRO A 28 -28.16 -5.72 -4.04
CA PRO A 28 -28.78 -5.46 -2.74
C PRO A 28 -29.24 -4.01 -2.59
N ASP A 29 -30.20 -3.79 -1.72
CA ASP A 29 -30.69 -2.46 -1.38
C ASP A 29 -29.54 -1.53 -0.93
N GLY A 30 -29.56 -0.30 -1.43
CA GLY A 30 -28.51 0.70 -1.15
C GLY A 30 -27.35 0.71 -2.15
N PHE A 31 -27.27 -0.23 -3.09
CA PHE A 31 -26.27 -0.26 -4.16
C PHE A 31 -26.80 0.24 -5.52
N ASN A 32 -27.96 0.90 -5.55
CA ASN A 32 -28.59 1.41 -6.78
C ASN A 32 -27.68 2.35 -7.59
N LEU A 33 -26.76 3.05 -6.93
CA LEU A 33 -25.79 3.96 -7.56
C LEU A 33 -24.42 3.31 -7.86
N TYR A 34 -24.29 1.99 -7.72
CA TYR A 34 -22.99 1.31 -7.81
C TYR A 34 -22.31 1.48 -9.18
N THR A 35 -23.11 1.66 -10.22
CA THR A 35 -22.66 1.97 -11.59
C THR A 35 -21.91 3.29 -11.71
N LEU A 36 -22.12 4.24 -10.76
CA LEU A 36 -21.40 5.51 -10.74
C LEU A 36 -19.88 5.34 -10.48
N LEU A 37 -19.48 4.25 -9.82
CA LEU A 37 -18.06 4.01 -9.55
C LEU A 37 -17.26 3.88 -10.86
N PRO A 38 -17.51 2.89 -11.75
CA PRO A 38 -16.78 2.81 -13.00
C PRO A 38 -17.06 4.00 -13.93
N LEU A 39 -18.25 4.60 -13.91
CA LEU A 39 -18.53 5.82 -14.68
C LEU A 39 -17.64 6.98 -14.25
N SER A 40 -17.45 7.21 -12.94
CA SER A 40 -16.60 8.30 -12.44
C SER A 40 -15.13 8.06 -12.77
N PHE A 41 -14.65 6.83 -12.79
CA PHE A 41 -13.32 6.51 -13.30
C PHE A 41 -13.20 6.83 -14.80
N PHE A 42 -14.15 6.40 -15.61
CA PHE A 42 -14.19 6.65 -17.05
C PHE A 42 -14.14 8.15 -17.36
N LEU A 43 -15.02 8.94 -16.72
CA LEU A 43 -15.07 10.39 -16.90
C LEU A 43 -13.85 11.10 -16.31
N GLY A 44 -13.43 10.72 -15.11
CA GLY A 44 -12.27 11.31 -14.43
C GLY A 44 -10.96 11.13 -15.22
N ALA A 45 -10.80 10.01 -15.91
CA ALA A 45 -9.59 9.76 -16.70
C ALA A 45 -9.37 10.76 -17.84
N PHE A 46 -10.41 11.47 -18.31
CA PHE A 46 -10.24 12.55 -19.30
C PHE A 46 -9.38 13.71 -18.77
N PHE A 47 -9.40 14.00 -17.46
CA PHE A 47 -8.52 15.01 -16.86
C PHE A 47 -7.04 14.66 -16.96
N LEU A 48 -6.71 13.39 -17.21
CA LEU A 48 -5.35 12.90 -17.30
C LEU A 48 -4.82 12.81 -18.74
N TYR A 49 -5.65 13.06 -19.75
CA TYR A 49 -5.26 12.89 -21.16
C TYR A 49 -4.01 13.69 -21.50
N GLU A 50 -3.93 14.97 -21.12
CA GLU A 50 -2.75 15.79 -21.41
C GLU A 50 -1.47 15.15 -20.85
N ASN A 51 -1.52 14.59 -19.62
CA ASN A 51 -0.37 13.98 -18.99
C ASN A 51 0.06 12.67 -19.67
N PHE A 52 -0.91 11.82 -20.03
CA PHE A 52 -0.64 10.52 -20.65
C PHE A 52 -0.35 10.63 -22.15
N PHE A 53 -0.88 11.63 -22.82
CA PHE A 53 -0.68 11.88 -24.25
C PHE A 53 0.55 12.75 -24.54
N SER A 54 1.09 13.45 -23.54
CA SER A 54 2.36 14.17 -23.66
C SER A 54 3.52 13.20 -23.92
N ASN A 55 4.50 13.61 -24.75
CA ASN A 55 5.71 12.81 -25.02
C ASN A 55 6.58 12.66 -23.76
N SER A 56 6.61 13.68 -22.89
CA SER A 56 7.34 13.69 -21.63
C SER A 56 6.37 13.57 -20.45
N MET A 57 5.93 12.35 -20.13
CA MET A 57 5.17 12.13 -18.91
C MET A 57 6.10 12.24 -17.73
N ARG A 58 5.85 13.21 -16.87
CA ARG A 58 6.51 13.38 -15.58
C ARG A 58 5.81 12.55 -14.53
N PHE A 59 6.47 12.33 -13.42
CA PHE A 59 5.89 11.59 -12.29
C PHE A 59 5.17 10.31 -12.74
N LYS A 60 5.92 9.49 -13.51
CA LYS A 60 5.36 8.27 -14.14
C LYS A 60 4.84 7.29 -13.11
N MET A 61 5.58 7.14 -12.01
CA MET A 61 5.22 6.18 -10.95
C MET A 61 3.96 6.64 -10.23
N THR A 62 3.89 7.91 -9.85
CA THR A 62 2.71 8.51 -9.21
C THR A 62 1.49 8.43 -10.12
N ASN A 63 1.61 8.91 -11.37
CA ASN A 63 0.46 8.91 -12.30
C ASN A 63 -0.05 7.50 -12.58
N ILE A 64 0.84 6.56 -12.94
CA ILE A 64 0.44 5.18 -13.25
C ILE A 64 -0.08 4.48 -12.00
N GLY A 65 0.62 4.63 -10.87
CA GLY A 65 0.25 3.98 -9.61
C GLY A 65 -1.10 4.44 -9.09
N ILE A 66 -1.35 5.75 -9.05
CA ILE A 66 -2.64 6.30 -8.60
C ILE A 66 -3.78 5.89 -9.53
N VAL A 67 -3.58 5.95 -10.85
CA VAL A 67 -4.60 5.49 -11.82
C VAL A 67 -4.92 4.02 -11.61
N LEU A 68 -3.91 3.16 -11.38
CA LEU A 68 -4.13 1.74 -11.08
C LEU A 68 -4.90 1.53 -9.78
N MET A 69 -4.58 2.27 -8.72
CA MET A 69 -5.29 2.15 -7.45
C MET A 69 -6.76 2.55 -7.60
N PHE A 70 -7.04 3.67 -8.29
CA PHE A 70 -8.42 4.06 -8.60
C PHE A 70 -9.12 3.04 -9.50
N PHE A 71 -8.43 2.44 -10.48
CA PHE A 71 -8.99 1.38 -11.31
C PHE A 71 -9.38 0.15 -10.46
N PHE A 72 -8.54 -0.25 -9.51
CA PHE A 72 -8.87 -1.36 -8.61
C PHE A 72 -10.11 -1.06 -7.76
N ARG A 73 -10.20 0.14 -7.19
CA ARG A 73 -11.33 0.53 -6.34
C ARG A 73 -12.62 0.78 -7.12
N MET A 74 -12.52 1.49 -8.26
CA MET A 74 -13.68 1.99 -8.98
C MET A 74 -14.23 1.02 -10.04
N VAL A 75 -13.39 0.09 -10.51
CA VAL A 75 -13.74 -0.81 -11.61
C VAL A 75 -13.69 -2.28 -11.19
N LEU A 76 -12.54 -2.75 -10.69
CA LEU A 76 -12.39 -4.17 -10.34
C LEU A 76 -13.16 -4.55 -9.09
N SER A 77 -13.15 -3.72 -8.05
CA SER A 77 -13.92 -3.98 -6.83
C SER A 77 -15.42 -4.12 -7.12
N PRO A 78 -16.09 -3.21 -7.85
CA PRO A 78 -17.47 -3.39 -8.28
C PRO A 78 -17.71 -4.62 -9.14
N LEU A 79 -16.79 -4.92 -10.06
CA LEU A 79 -16.91 -6.10 -10.92
C LEU A 79 -16.91 -7.39 -10.10
N PHE A 80 -15.95 -7.56 -9.18
CA PHE A 80 -15.86 -8.75 -8.35
C PHE A 80 -17.03 -8.86 -7.37
N SER A 81 -17.51 -7.73 -6.82
CA SER A 81 -18.70 -7.72 -5.98
C SER A 81 -19.93 -8.23 -6.73
N ALA A 82 -20.12 -7.80 -7.96
CA ALA A 82 -21.23 -8.21 -8.80
C ALA A 82 -21.14 -9.69 -9.22
N LEU A 83 -19.93 -10.16 -9.60
CA LEU A 83 -19.70 -11.55 -10.00
C LEU A 83 -19.85 -12.54 -8.85
N SER A 84 -19.48 -12.12 -7.62
CA SER A 84 -19.59 -12.96 -6.42
C SER A 84 -20.92 -12.80 -5.68
N ASN A 85 -21.73 -11.82 -6.06
CA ASN A 85 -22.91 -11.36 -5.33
C ASN A 85 -22.59 -11.00 -3.86
N TRP A 86 -21.39 -10.47 -3.61
CA TRP A 86 -20.92 -10.06 -2.30
C TRP A 86 -20.41 -8.61 -2.31
N TYR A 87 -21.09 -7.72 -1.60
CA TYR A 87 -20.93 -6.27 -1.68
C TYR A 87 -20.35 -5.64 -0.41
N TYR A 88 -19.98 -6.44 0.59
CA TYR A 88 -19.61 -5.96 1.91
C TYR A 88 -18.14 -6.25 2.24
N GLU A 89 -17.56 -5.40 3.10
CA GLU A 89 -16.20 -5.56 3.60
C GLU A 89 -16.11 -6.61 4.73
N ALA A 90 -17.18 -6.75 5.51
CA ALA A 90 -17.26 -7.72 6.60
C ALA A 90 -18.09 -8.95 6.20
N VAL A 91 -17.80 -10.10 6.84
CA VAL A 91 -18.56 -11.34 6.69
C VAL A 91 -19.98 -11.20 7.25
N TYR A 92 -20.23 -10.17 8.04
CA TYR A 92 -21.52 -9.94 8.72
C TYR A 92 -22.45 -9.04 7.92
N ALA A 93 -23.75 -9.23 8.16
CA ALA A 93 -24.81 -8.45 7.54
C ALA A 93 -24.62 -6.93 7.69
N PRO A 94 -25.16 -6.13 6.76
CA PRO A 94 -25.04 -4.67 6.82
C PRO A 94 -25.66 -4.15 8.11
N MET A 95 -24.94 -3.22 8.75
CA MET A 95 -25.45 -2.55 9.94
C MET A 95 -26.67 -1.70 9.61
N ILE A 96 -27.64 -1.65 10.53
CA ILE A 96 -28.81 -0.79 10.42
C ILE A 96 -28.37 0.69 10.41
N GLY A 97 -28.92 1.48 9.48
CA GLY A 97 -28.70 2.93 9.42
C GLY A 97 -27.52 3.39 8.54
N ILE A 98 -26.81 2.49 7.88
CA ILE A 98 -25.78 2.89 6.90
C ILE A 98 -26.42 3.51 5.64
N ASN A 99 -25.73 4.52 5.08
CA ASN A 99 -26.14 5.16 3.83
C ASN A 99 -25.16 4.85 2.71
N LEU A 100 -25.36 3.71 2.04
CA LEU A 100 -24.49 3.22 0.98
C LEU A 100 -24.52 4.11 -0.27
N ASN A 101 -25.70 4.64 -0.64
CA ASN A 101 -25.81 5.53 -1.78
C ASN A 101 -25.00 6.82 -1.59
N LEU A 102 -25.05 7.45 -0.41
CA LEU A 102 -24.21 8.61 -0.11
C LEU A 102 -22.72 8.25 -0.10
N ALA A 103 -22.36 7.07 0.41
CA ALA A 103 -20.97 6.59 0.37
C ALA A 103 -20.46 6.42 -1.07
N ILE A 104 -21.26 5.84 -1.96
CA ILE A 104 -20.94 5.68 -3.39
C ILE A 104 -20.75 7.06 -4.05
N LEU A 105 -21.63 8.03 -3.77
CA LEU A 105 -21.49 9.40 -4.28
C LEU A 105 -20.20 10.06 -3.79
N LEU A 106 -19.84 9.90 -2.51
CA LEU A 106 -18.60 10.45 -1.96
C LEU A 106 -17.35 9.81 -2.58
N ILE A 107 -17.36 8.49 -2.80
CA ILE A 107 -16.25 7.78 -3.47
C ILE A 107 -16.12 8.25 -4.94
N SER A 108 -17.24 8.40 -5.65
CA SER A 108 -17.27 8.90 -7.01
C SER A 108 -16.75 10.33 -7.10
N TYR A 109 -17.16 11.18 -6.17
CA TYR A 109 -16.66 12.55 -6.03
C TYR A 109 -15.15 12.59 -5.72
N GLU A 110 -14.68 11.74 -4.81
CA GLU A 110 -13.25 11.59 -4.50
C GLU A 110 -12.45 11.23 -5.76
N CYS A 111 -12.94 10.31 -6.58
CA CYS A 111 -12.28 9.91 -7.84
C CYS A 111 -12.14 11.09 -8.81
N MET A 112 -13.23 11.82 -9.06
CA MET A 112 -13.24 12.96 -9.98
C MET A 112 -12.28 14.07 -9.52
N ILE A 113 -12.35 14.46 -8.26
CA ILE A 113 -11.47 15.48 -7.66
C ILE A 113 -10.02 15.03 -7.67
N SER A 114 -9.74 13.77 -7.34
CA SER A 114 -8.39 13.22 -7.33
C SER A 114 -7.74 13.25 -8.71
N PHE A 115 -8.46 12.87 -9.75
CA PHE A 115 -7.94 12.91 -11.13
C PHE A 115 -7.76 14.33 -11.64
N LEU A 116 -8.66 15.25 -11.29
CA LEU A 116 -8.50 16.66 -11.60
C LEU A 116 -7.19 17.22 -10.99
N PHE A 117 -6.99 17.00 -9.67
CA PHE A 117 -5.78 17.47 -8.99
C PHE A 117 -4.51 16.75 -9.44
N LEU A 118 -4.57 15.44 -9.73
CA LEU A 118 -3.45 14.71 -10.31
C LEU A 118 -3.06 15.31 -11.68
N GLY A 119 -4.05 15.63 -12.52
CA GLY A 119 -3.84 16.32 -13.79
C GLY A 119 -3.17 17.68 -13.60
N LEU A 120 -3.67 18.51 -12.68
CA LEU A 120 -3.14 19.85 -12.41
C LEU A 120 -1.72 19.81 -11.81
N PHE A 121 -1.47 18.98 -10.80
CA PHE A 121 -0.17 18.92 -10.12
C PHE A 121 0.92 18.32 -11.00
N SER A 122 0.59 17.48 -11.96
CA SER A 122 1.55 16.88 -12.87
C SER A 122 2.00 17.82 -14.01
N LYS A 123 1.36 18.99 -14.21
CA LYS A 123 1.69 19.96 -15.26
C LYS A 123 2.90 20.86 -14.96
N THR A 124 3.51 20.79 -13.77
CA THR A 124 4.61 21.69 -13.38
C THR A 124 5.83 21.59 -14.31
N LYS A 125 6.42 22.76 -14.67
CA LYS A 125 7.54 22.91 -15.64
C LYS A 125 8.83 22.17 -15.27
N ASP A 126 9.63 21.91 -16.30
CA ASP A 126 10.82 21.09 -16.40
C ASP A 126 11.83 21.14 -15.23
N ILE A 127 12.11 19.97 -14.72
CA ILE A 127 13.41 19.64 -14.16
C ILE A 127 13.97 18.55 -15.08
N SER A 128 15.01 18.89 -15.86
CA SER A 128 15.75 17.93 -16.67
C SER A 128 16.30 16.85 -15.74
N LEU A 129 15.84 15.62 -15.93
CA LEU A 129 16.46 14.47 -15.29
C LEU A 129 17.89 14.39 -15.83
N ASN A 130 18.85 14.67 -14.99
CA ASN A 130 20.25 14.42 -15.28
C ASN A 130 20.44 12.89 -15.33
N GLU A 131 20.41 12.32 -16.53
CA GLU A 131 20.36 10.86 -16.78
C GLU A 131 21.61 10.08 -16.36
N ASN A 132 22.71 10.77 -15.99
CA ASN A 132 24.04 10.17 -15.85
C ASN A 132 24.62 10.22 -14.43
N HIS A 133 23.82 10.20 -13.38
CA HIS A 133 24.39 10.13 -12.04
C HIS A 133 24.70 8.68 -11.61
N HIS A 134 26.00 8.41 -11.39
CA HIS A 134 26.43 7.21 -10.68
C HIS A 134 25.95 7.31 -9.22
N LEU A 135 25.12 6.36 -8.80
CA LEU A 135 24.71 6.27 -7.40
C LEU A 135 25.93 5.98 -6.53
N LYS A 136 26.00 6.64 -5.37
CA LYS A 136 27.04 6.43 -4.35
C LYS A 136 26.37 6.05 -3.03
N LEU A 137 27.10 5.39 -2.16
CA LEU A 137 26.65 5.21 -0.77
C LEU A 137 26.69 6.57 -0.08
N PHE A 138 25.69 6.86 0.75
CA PHE A 138 25.58 8.13 1.48
C PHE A 138 26.69 8.27 2.54
N GLY A 139 27.01 7.15 3.21
CA GLY A 139 28.01 7.10 4.26
C GLY A 139 29.31 6.36 3.90
N ASN A 140 30.23 6.32 4.84
CA ASN A 140 31.47 5.56 4.72
C ASN A 140 31.19 4.05 4.84
N LYS A 141 31.82 3.22 3.99
CA LYS A 141 31.69 1.74 4.02
C LYS A 141 31.99 1.15 5.42
N THR A 142 32.87 1.77 6.18
CA THR A 142 33.19 1.37 7.55
C THR A 142 31.98 1.47 8.47
N PHE A 143 31.20 2.57 8.38
CA PHE A 143 29.98 2.74 9.18
C PHE A 143 28.96 1.64 8.90
N TYR A 144 28.75 1.30 7.61
CA TYR A 144 27.85 0.19 7.25
C TYR A 144 28.31 -1.13 7.85
N THR A 145 29.61 -1.41 7.76
CA THR A 145 30.15 -2.66 8.30
C THR A 145 29.94 -2.76 9.82
N ILE A 146 30.23 -1.67 10.55
CA ILE A 146 30.02 -1.63 12.01
C ILE A 146 28.55 -1.80 12.36
N PHE A 147 27.64 -1.10 11.68
CA PHE A 147 26.21 -1.23 11.94
C PHE A 147 25.69 -2.61 11.62
N ILE A 148 26.14 -3.23 10.52
CA ILE A 148 25.78 -4.60 10.14
C ILE A 148 26.28 -5.59 11.20
N LEU A 149 27.50 -5.46 11.69
CA LEU A 149 28.03 -6.31 12.76
C LEU A 149 27.21 -6.14 14.06
N PHE A 150 26.86 -4.90 14.42
CA PHE A 150 25.99 -4.63 15.55
C PHE A 150 24.60 -5.27 15.36
N GLY A 151 24.00 -5.17 14.18
CA GLY A 151 22.73 -5.81 13.89
C GLY A 151 22.78 -7.35 13.97
N PHE A 152 23.86 -7.98 13.50
CA PHE A 152 24.08 -9.41 13.68
C PHE A 152 24.23 -9.79 15.15
N PHE A 153 24.91 -8.96 15.95
CA PHE A 153 25.02 -9.16 17.39
C PHE A 153 23.65 -9.08 18.07
N VAL A 154 22.84 -8.07 17.74
CA VAL A 154 21.46 -7.93 18.23
C VAL A 154 20.61 -9.13 17.82
N PHE A 155 20.73 -9.59 16.57
CA PHE A 155 20.04 -10.80 16.10
C PHE A 155 20.44 -12.03 16.88
N TYR A 156 21.73 -12.20 17.14
CA TYR A 156 22.25 -13.34 17.90
C TYR A 156 21.71 -13.37 19.34
N LEU A 157 21.61 -12.20 20.01
CA LEU A 157 21.15 -12.12 21.40
C LEU A 157 19.64 -12.26 21.53
N TRP A 158 18.87 -11.64 20.66
CA TRP A 158 17.41 -11.52 20.82
C TRP A 158 16.60 -12.03 19.63
N GLY A 159 17.20 -12.15 18.43
CA GLY A 159 16.50 -12.52 17.20
C GLY A 159 16.31 -14.02 16.99
N ARG A 160 17.01 -14.87 17.75
CA ARG A 160 16.99 -16.35 17.59
C ARG A 160 15.63 -17.00 17.87
N ASN A 161 14.77 -16.33 18.62
CA ASN A 161 13.51 -16.89 19.11
C ASN A 161 12.33 -16.57 18.17
N GLY A 162 12.47 -16.84 16.87
CA GLY A 162 11.35 -16.74 15.92
C GLY A 162 11.00 -15.33 15.45
N LEU A 163 11.76 -14.27 15.83
CA LEU A 163 11.50 -12.88 15.43
C LEU A 163 11.72 -12.61 13.94
N VAL A 164 12.54 -13.40 13.28
CA VAL A 164 12.87 -13.29 11.86
C VAL A 164 12.54 -14.62 11.22
N SER A 165 11.54 -14.63 10.39
CA SER A 165 11.25 -15.77 9.53
C SER A 165 11.59 -15.43 8.08
N PHE A 166 12.23 -16.38 7.41
CA PHE A 166 12.24 -16.36 5.96
C PHE A 166 10.90 -16.91 5.51
N GLY A 167 10.02 -16.11 4.95
CA GLY A 167 8.64 -16.47 4.62
C GLY A 167 8.44 -17.67 3.70
N ILE A 168 9.53 -18.31 3.29
CA ILE A 168 9.55 -19.49 2.42
C ILE A 168 9.93 -20.77 3.21
N LEU A 169 10.53 -20.66 4.40
CA LEU A 169 11.24 -21.77 5.04
C LEU A 169 10.73 -22.14 6.45
N THR A 170 9.78 -21.42 7.01
CA THR A 170 9.30 -21.73 8.37
C THR A 170 8.09 -22.63 8.32
N SER A 171 8.27 -23.85 8.79
CA SER A 171 7.22 -24.84 9.03
C SER A 171 6.55 -24.69 10.40
N GLU A 172 7.01 -23.78 11.24
CA GLU A 172 6.46 -23.59 12.57
C GLU A 172 5.39 -22.50 12.58
N VAL A 173 4.21 -22.90 13.04
CA VAL A 173 3.07 -22.01 13.29
C VAL A 173 3.40 -21.21 14.54
N GLY A 174 3.92 -19.98 14.36
CA GLY A 174 4.15 -19.05 15.45
C GLY A 174 2.93 -18.18 15.71
N GLU A 175 2.68 -17.82 16.95
CA GLU A 175 1.70 -16.80 17.31
C GLU A 175 2.06 -15.47 16.61
N ARG A 176 1.03 -14.69 16.23
CA ARG A 176 1.23 -13.36 15.62
C ARG A 176 2.13 -12.51 16.52
N ILE A 177 3.33 -12.22 16.05
CA ILE A 177 4.20 -11.22 16.67
C ILE A 177 3.57 -9.86 16.40
N GLY A 178 2.67 -9.37 17.22
CA GLY A 178 2.07 -8.08 16.90
C GLY A 178 1.27 -7.43 18.02
N ASP A 179 0.42 -8.15 18.66
CA ASP A 179 -0.55 -7.52 19.56
C ASP A 179 -0.06 -7.41 21.02
N ASN A 180 0.93 -8.22 21.41
CA ASN A 180 1.50 -8.25 22.77
C ASN A 180 3.03 -8.05 22.83
N THR A 181 3.67 -7.59 21.76
CA THR A 181 5.13 -7.40 21.77
C THR A 181 5.54 -6.23 22.63
N SER A 182 6.52 -6.45 23.50
CA SER A 182 7.13 -5.37 24.27
C SER A 182 7.74 -4.31 23.34
N GLN A 183 7.77 -3.05 23.75
CA GLN A 183 8.38 -1.96 22.98
C GLN A 183 9.84 -2.25 22.62
N PHE A 184 10.55 -2.97 23.51
CA PHE A 184 11.92 -3.43 23.30
C PHE A 184 12.01 -4.40 22.11
N LEU A 185 11.10 -5.35 22.00
CA LEU A 185 11.08 -6.32 20.90
C LEU A 185 10.84 -5.66 19.56
N ASN A 186 9.95 -4.66 19.51
CA ASN A 186 9.72 -3.85 18.30
C ASN A 186 10.99 -3.08 17.86
N LEU A 187 11.77 -2.58 18.82
CA LEU A 187 13.04 -1.92 18.54
C LEU A 187 14.07 -2.90 17.97
N VAL A 188 14.20 -4.10 18.55
CA VAL A 188 15.05 -5.18 18.04
C VAL A 188 14.68 -5.53 16.59
N ILE A 189 13.39 -5.70 16.31
CA ILE A 189 12.86 -5.96 14.97
C ILE A 189 13.28 -4.86 13.99
N GLN A 190 13.17 -3.60 14.38
CA GLN A 190 13.57 -2.47 13.51
C GLN A 190 15.08 -2.46 13.22
N ILE A 191 15.92 -2.72 14.22
CA ILE A 191 17.38 -2.83 14.04
C ILE A 191 17.72 -3.93 13.03
N ILE A 192 17.07 -5.09 13.13
CA ILE A 192 17.30 -6.22 12.22
C ILE A 192 16.88 -5.85 10.78
N LYS A 193 15.71 -5.20 10.61
CA LYS A 193 15.23 -4.74 9.29
C LYS A 193 16.22 -3.76 8.65
N ILE A 194 16.66 -2.76 9.40
CA ILE A 194 17.64 -1.77 8.91
C ILE A 194 18.94 -2.49 8.53
N THR A 195 19.40 -3.44 9.34
CA THR A 195 20.60 -4.22 9.06
C THR A 195 20.52 -4.99 7.75
N CYS A 196 19.41 -5.69 7.50
CA CYS A 196 19.17 -6.41 6.24
C CYS A 196 19.17 -5.46 5.04
N SER A 197 18.50 -4.32 5.16
CA SER A 197 18.45 -3.32 4.09
C SER A 197 19.84 -2.71 3.81
N LEU A 198 20.62 -2.38 4.84
CA LEU A 198 21.98 -1.85 4.67
C LEU A 198 22.93 -2.89 4.06
N LEU A 199 22.82 -4.16 4.46
CA LEU A 199 23.56 -5.26 3.86
C LEU A 199 23.24 -5.39 2.36
N PHE A 200 21.96 -5.37 2.01
CA PHE A 200 21.50 -5.36 0.62
C PHE A 200 22.13 -4.21 -0.19
N LEU A 201 22.08 -2.97 0.33
CA LEU A 201 22.63 -1.79 -0.34
C LEU A 201 24.15 -1.87 -0.51
N LEU A 202 24.87 -2.33 0.52
CA LEU A 202 26.34 -2.52 0.47
C LEU A 202 26.73 -3.57 -0.58
N LEU A 203 26.05 -4.72 -0.61
CA LEU A 203 26.31 -5.77 -1.60
C LEU A 203 25.99 -5.29 -3.01
N LEU A 204 24.88 -4.58 -3.18
CA LEU A 204 24.47 -4.04 -4.46
C LEU A 204 25.47 -3.02 -5.01
N SER A 205 26.06 -2.17 -4.16
CA SER A 205 27.11 -1.22 -4.56
C SER A 205 28.35 -1.95 -5.09
N LYS A 206 28.77 -3.06 -4.43
CA LYS A 206 29.88 -3.90 -4.90
C LYS A 206 29.57 -4.57 -6.25
N LEU A 207 28.33 -5.02 -6.45
CA LEU A 207 27.91 -5.62 -7.73
C LEU A 207 27.91 -4.58 -8.86
N GLN A 208 27.52 -3.33 -8.59
CA GLN A 208 27.63 -2.25 -9.57
C GLN A 208 29.09 -1.97 -9.93
N GLU A 209 30.00 -1.85 -8.96
CA GLU A 209 31.44 -1.68 -9.21
C GLU A 209 32.00 -2.80 -10.09
N LYS A 210 31.59 -4.06 -9.82
CA LYS A 210 32.00 -5.23 -10.60
C LYS A 210 31.43 -5.22 -12.04
N TYR A 211 30.16 -4.81 -12.18
CA TYR A 211 29.51 -4.65 -13.48
C TYR A 211 30.18 -3.57 -14.35
N MET A 212 30.54 -2.45 -13.75
CA MET A 212 31.21 -1.35 -14.45
C MET A 212 32.59 -1.77 -14.99
N LYS A 213 33.30 -2.67 -14.28
CA LYS A 213 34.61 -3.19 -14.70
C LYS A 213 34.51 -4.24 -15.82
N HIS A 214 33.57 -5.16 -15.74
CA HIS A 214 33.54 -6.34 -16.61
C HIS A 214 32.36 -6.37 -17.60
N LYS A 215 31.33 -5.55 -17.40
CA LYS A 215 30.09 -5.48 -18.20
C LYS A 215 29.38 -6.83 -18.41
N ASN A 216 29.65 -7.82 -17.56
CA ASN A 216 29.07 -9.14 -17.60
C ASN A 216 27.64 -9.18 -17.01
N MET A 217 26.83 -10.18 -17.41
CA MET A 217 25.47 -10.36 -16.91
C MET A 217 25.43 -10.92 -15.48
N LEU A 218 26.47 -11.59 -15.01
CA LEU A 218 26.53 -12.22 -13.69
C LEU A 218 26.21 -11.27 -12.53
N PRO A 219 26.79 -10.04 -12.42
CA PRO A 219 26.42 -9.10 -11.38
C PRO A 219 24.92 -8.71 -11.39
N VAL A 220 24.29 -8.70 -12.58
CA VAL A 220 22.86 -8.39 -12.71
C VAL A 220 22.00 -9.52 -12.13
N ILE A 221 22.35 -10.76 -12.46
CA ILE A 221 21.68 -11.96 -11.91
C ILE A 221 21.82 -11.98 -10.39
N CYS A 222 23.05 -11.76 -9.88
CA CYS A 222 23.27 -11.67 -8.42
C CYS A 222 22.46 -10.54 -7.78
N ALA A 223 22.31 -9.39 -8.44
CA ALA A 223 21.50 -8.30 -7.93
C ALA A 223 20.00 -8.64 -7.87
N ILE A 224 19.49 -9.38 -8.87
CA ILE A 224 18.11 -9.90 -8.86
C ILE A 224 17.91 -10.87 -7.69
N VAL A 225 18.83 -11.81 -7.51
CA VAL A 225 18.78 -12.78 -6.39
C VAL A 225 18.82 -12.05 -5.04
N LEU A 226 19.70 -11.06 -4.89
CA LEU A 226 19.76 -10.24 -3.66
C LEU A 226 18.46 -9.47 -3.42
N ALA A 227 17.82 -8.94 -4.45
CA ALA A 227 16.53 -8.27 -4.32
C ALA A 227 15.42 -9.24 -3.87
N ILE A 228 15.40 -10.46 -4.41
CA ILE A 228 14.49 -11.54 -3.97
C ILE A 228 14.74 -11.90 -2.50
N LEU A 229 15.99 -12.08 -2.10
CA LEU A 229 16.35 -12.38 -0.72
C LEU A 229 15.95 -11.26 0.22
N ASN A 230 16.24 -9.98 -0.11
CA ASN A 230 15.82 -8.83 0.69
C ASN A 230 14.29 -8.75 0.85
N THR A 231 13.55 -9.15 -0.18
CA THR A 231 12.07 -9.20 -0.15
C THR A 231 11.55 -10.35 0.70
N SER A 232 12.25 -11.50 0.70
CA SER A 232 11.86 -12.71 1.43
C SER A 232 12.14 -12.65 2.93
N VAL A 233 13.00 -11.72 3.39
CA VAL A 233 13.24 -11.48 4.82
C VAL A 233 12.01 -10.82 5.41
N ILE A 234 11.17 -11.61 6.05
CA ILE A 234 9.98 -11.12 6.74
C ILE A 234 10.33 -10.94 8.21
N VAL A 235 10.22 -9.71 8.65
CA VAL A 235 10.26 -9.39 10.06
C VAL A 235 8.85 -8.91 10.43
N GLY A 236 8.05 -9.82 10.96
CA GLY A 236 6.62 -9.59 11.23
C GLY A 236 5.73 -9.81 9.98
N GLU A 237 4.60 -10.44 10.16
CA GLU A 237 3.72 -11.08 9.18
C GLU A 237 2.92 -10.15 8.26
N ARG A 238 3.48 -9.11 7.65
CA ARG A 238 2.68 -8.24 6.77
C ARG A 238 3.07 -8.39 5.29
N ARG A 239 2.23 -9.08 4.50
CA ARG A 239 2.34 -9.21 3.03
C ARG A 239 2.59 -7.87 2.31
N THR A 240 1.98 -6.81 2.82
CA THR A 240 2.15 -5.46 2.30
C THR A 240 3.59 -4.95 2.45
N ILE A 241 4.29 -5.32 3.53
CA ILE A 241 5.71 -4.95 3.71
C ILE A 241 6.57 -5.63 2.66
N MET A 242 6.34 -6.93 2.39
CA MET A 242 7.05 -7.65 1.32
C MET A 242 6.86 -6.97 -0.04
N LEU A 243 5.63 -6.59 -0.37
CA LEU A 243 5.32 -5.92 -1.64
C LEU A 243 6.12 -4.61 -1.79
N PHE A 244 6.15 -3.78 -0.75
CA PHE A 244 6.87 -2.50 -0.81
C PHE A 244 8.37 -2.67 -0.80
N THR A 245 8.89 -3.63 -0.05
CA THR A 245 10.31 -4.00 -0.08
C THR A 245 10.70 -4.53 -1.45
N ALA A 246 9.85 -5.34 -2.10
CA ALA A 246 10.07 -5.82 -3.47
C ALA A 246 10.13 -4.64 -4.45
N ILE A 247 9.12 -3.77 -4.45
CA ILE A 247 9.07 -2.61 -5.36
C ILE A 247 10.34 -1.77 -5.20
N SER A 248 10.75 -1.47 -3.96
CA SER A 248 11.93 -0.64 -3.69
C SER A 248 13.22 -1.33 -4.11
N SER A 249 13.38 -2.62 -3.82
CA SER A 249 14.56 -3.39 -4.19
C SER A 249 14.71 -3.50 -5.70
N PHE A 250 13.65 -3.90 -6.40
CA PHE A 250 13.69 -4.05 -7.86
C PHE A 250 13.80 -2.71 -8.59
N LEU A 251 13.18 -1.66 -8.09
CA LEU A 251 13.33 -0.32 -8.66
C LEU A 251 14.79 0.15 -8.55
N LEU A 252 15.44 -0.05 -7.41
CA LEU A 252 16.85 0.29 -7.25
C LEU A 252 17.72 -0.51 -8.22
N VAL A 253 17.49 -1.82 -8.38
CA VAL A 253 18.21 -2.68 -9.35
C VAL A 253 17.97 -2.18 -10.78
N ILE A 254 16.76 -1.77 -11.15
CA ILE A 254 16.44 -1.19 -12.47
C ILE A 254 17.20 0.12 -12.71
N VAL A 255 17.28 0.99 -11.70
CA VAL A 255 18.01 2.28 -11.80
C VAL A 255 19.49 2.04 -12.05
N ILE A 256 20.08 1.03 -11.41
CA ILE A 256 21.51 0.70 -11.56
C ILE A 256 21.80 0.01 -12.90
N PHE A 257 20.98 -0.97 -13.28
CA PHE A 257 21.20 -1.81 -14.46
C PHE A 257 20.20 -1.52 -15.58
N LYS A 258 20.11 -0.25 -15.99
CA LYS A 258 19.13 0.26 -16.99
C LYS A 258 19.05 -0.59 -18.27
N LYS A 259 20.17 -1.15 -18.74
CA LYS A 259 20.24 -2.00 -19.93
C LYS A 259 19.35 -3.24 -19.82
N TYR A 260 19.19 -3.80 -18.63
CA TYR A 260 18.46 -5.04 -18.34
C TYR A 260 17.08 -4.80 -17.72
N LYS A 261 16.54 -3.60 -17.88
CA LYS A 261 15.28 -3.16 -17.25
C LYS A 261 14.12 -4.14 -17.46
N VAL A 262 13.95 -4.68 -18.65
CA VAL A 262 12.83 -5.59 -18.99
C VAL A 262 12.99 -6.93 -18.26
N GLN A 263 14.19 -7.50 -18.26
CA GLN A 263 14.48 -8.75 -17.55
C GLN A 263 14.29 -8.60 -16.04
N ILE A 264 14.80 -7.51 -15.46
CA ILE A 264 14.67 -7.22 -14.04
C ILE A 264 13.19 -7.03 -13.67
N LEU A 265 12.43 -6.31 -14.49
CA LEU A 265 10.99 -6.13 -14.27
C LEU A 265 10.24 -7.47 -14.31
N PHE A 266 10.53 -8.31 -15.30
CA PHE A 266 9.91 -9.63 -15.43
C PHE A 266 10.16 -10.49 -14.19
N TRP A 267 11.43 -10.68 -13.81
CA TRP A 267 11.79 -11.46 -12.63
C TRP A 267 11.28 -10.82 -11.34
N GLY A 268 11.25 -9.48 -11.26
CA GLY A 268 10.70 -8.74 -10.13
C GLY A 268 9.21 -9.02 -9.94
N ILE A 269 8.42 -8.96 -11.00
CA ILE A 269 6.98 -9.26 -10.95
C ILE A 269 6.75 -10.72 -10.58
N MET A 270 7.41 -11.64 -11.29
CA MET A 270 7.26 -13.08 -11.05
C MET A 270 7.60 -13.48 -9.61
N SER A 271 8.75 -13.02 -9.10
CA SER A 271 9.16 -13.31 -7.73
C SER A 271 8.24 -12.68 -6.70
N THR A 272 7.76 -11.45 -6.93
CA THR A 272 6.85 -10.77 -6.00
C THR A 272 5.50 -11.48 -5.93
N VAL A 273 4.93 -11.85 -7.08
CA VAL A 273 3.67 -12.61 -7.14
C VAL A 273 3.81 -13.96 -6.42
N LEU A 274 4.91 -14.66 -6.66
CA LEU A 274 5.19 -15.94 -6.00
C LEU A 274 5.34 -15.77 -4.49
N LEU A 275 6.12 -14.80 -4.01
CA LEU A 275 6.33 -14.55 -2.58
C LEU A 275 5.04 -14.11 -1.86
N VAL A 276 4.29 -13.19 -2.46
CA VAL A 276 3.01 -12.73 -1.89
C VAL A 276 1.98 -13.85 -1.94
N GLY A 277 1.97 -14.68 -2.98
CA GLY A 277 1.15 -15.89 -3.07
C GLY A 277 1.46 -16.86 -1.95
N LEU A 278 2.73 -17.22 -1.76
CA LEU A 278 3.17 -18.12 -0.67
C LEU A 278 2.82 -17.55 0.71
N ALA A 279 3.04 -16.25 0.95
CA ALA A 279 2.66 -15.61 2.20
C ALA A 279 1.15 -15.58 2.41
N SER A 280 0.36 -15.57 1.33
CA SER A 280 -1.10 -15.66 1.41
C SER A 280 -1.56 -17.07 1.76
N PHE A 281 -0.93 -18.08 1.18
CA PHE A 281 -1.13 -19.48 1.54
C PHE A 281 -0.81 -19.74 3.00
N TYR A 282 0.34 -19.26 3.46
CA TYR A 282 0.79 -19.39 4.84
C TYR A 282 -0.24 -18.80 5.84
N LYS A 283 -0.81 -17.63 5.51
CA LYS A 283 -1.83 -17.03 6.37
C LYS A 283 -3.12 -17.87 6.43
N THR A 284 -3.54 -18.44 5.32
CA THR A 284 -4.72 -19.32 5.29
C THR A 284 -4.47 -20.61 6.07
N PHE A 285 -3.27 -21.16 5.95
CA PHE A 285 -2.80 -22.30 6.71
C PHE A 285 -2.88 -22.05 8.23
N LEU A 286 -2.35 -20.89 8.68
CA LEU A 286 -2.40 -20.50 10.10
C LEU A 286 -3.84 -20.28 10.60
N ALA A 287 -4.67 -19.61 9.81
CA ALA A 287 -6.04 -19.28 10.20
C ALA A 287 -6.93 -20.53 10.37
N ASN A 288 -6.68 -21.56 9.55
CA ASN A 288 -7.52 -22.77 9.50
C ASN A 288 -6.90 -23.97 10.25
N GLN A 289 -5.74 -23.79 10.88
CA GLN A 289 -5.04 -24.83 11.68
C GLN A 289 -4.83 -26.16 10.94
N PHE A 290 -4.46 -26.10 9.66
CA PHE A 290 -4.13 -27.30 8.88
C PHE A 290 -2.83 -27.94 9.36
N GLY A 291 -2.76 -29.29 9.37
CA GLY A 291 -1.58 -30.04 9.81
C GLY A 291 -0.41 -30.00 8.82
N SER A 292 -0.67 -29.70 7.54
CA SER A 292 0.36 -29.61 6.50
C SER A 292 0.01 -28.59 5.40
N TYR A 293 1.03 -28.13 4.65
CA TYR A 293 0.82 -27.25 3.49
C TYR A 293 0.03 -27.92 2.37
N SER A 294 0.16 -29.23 2.19
CA SER A 294 -0.62 -30.01 1.23
C SER A 294 -2.10 -30.01 1.58
N ASP A 295 -2.44 -30.19 2.87
CA ASP A 295 -3.82 -30.18 3.35
C ASP A 295 -4.42 -28.78 3.24
N ALA A 296 -3.63 -27.74 3.53
CA ALA A 296 -4.06 -26.36 3.30
C ALA A 296 -4.35 -26.08 1.82
N PHE A 297 -3.50 -26.55 0.92
CA PHE A 297 -3.67 -26.38 -0.52
C PHE A 297 -4.92 -27.08 -1.06
N LEU A 298 -5.15 -28.32 -0.63
CA LEU A 298 -6.29 -29.11 -1.07
C LEU A 298 -7.63 -28.62 -0.53
N ASN A 299 -7.63 -28.05 0.67
CA ASN A 299 -8.85 -27.59 1.36
C ASN A 299 -9.11 -26.09 1.23
N THR A 300 -8.21 -25.32 0.61
CA THR A 300 -8.43 -23.89 0.39
C THR A 300 -9.21 -23.66 -0.91
N ASN A 301 -10.52 -23.50 -0.79
CA ASN A 301 -11.35 -23.05 -1.90
C ASN A 301 -11.20 -21.53 -2.05
N PHE A 302 -10.49 -21.09 -3.09
CA PHE A 302 -10.49 -19.68 -3.49
C PHE A 302 -11.85 -19.31 -4.09
N SER A 303 -12.70 -18.70 -3.29
CA SER A 303 -14.00 -18.23 -3.78
C SER A 303 -13.89 -16.81 -4.36
N LEU A 304 -14.74 -16.49 -5.35
CA LEU A 304 -14.88 -15.12 -5.83
C LEU A 304 -15.34 -14.17 -4.71
N THR A 305 -16.05 -14.69 -3.72
CA THR A 305 -16.47 -13.97 -2.52
C THR A 305 -15.28 -13.49 -1.70
N ASP A 306 -14.24 -14.34 -1.51
CA ASP A 306 -13.03 -13.96 -0.79
C ASP A 306 -12.25 -12.86 -1.53
N ILE A 307 -12.24 -12.93 -2.86
CA ILE A 307 -11.63 -11.88 -3.70
C ILE A 307 -12.40 -10.57 -3.51
N SER A 308 -13.72 -10.59 -3.60
CA SER A 308 -14.56 -9.40 -3.41
C SER A 308 -14.38 -8.80 -2.01
N HIS A 309 -14.44 -9.64 -0.97
CA HIS A 309 -14.20 -9.23 0.41
C HIS A 309 -12.83 -8.53 0.58
N ASN A 310 -11.76 -9.13 0.05
CA ASN A 310 -10.43 -8.53 0.11
C ASN A 310 -10.35 -7.20 -0.65
N PHE A 311 -10.97 -7.09 -1.83
CA PHE A 311 -11.03 -5.83 -2.57
C PHE A 311 -11.77 -4.75 -1.80
N GLN A 312 -12.92 -5.06 -1.20
CA GLN A 312 -13.68 -4.12 -0.36
C GLN A 312 -12.84 -3.67 0.85
N ALA A 313 -12.14 -4.58 1.51
CA ALA A 313 -11.32 -4.28 2.68
C ALA A 313 -10.07 -3.45 2.34
N TYR A 314 -9.28 -3.86 1.32
CA TYR A 314 -8.03 -3.18 0.97
C TYR A 314 -8.24 -1.85 0.24
N PHE A 315 -9.32 -1.70 -0.51
CA PHE A 315 -9.62 -0.49 -1.27
C PHE A 315 -10.74 0.35 -0.63
N THR A 316 -11.10 0.07 0.63
CA THR A 316 -12.10 0.82 1.41
C THR A 316 -13.39 1.05 0.64
N GLY A 317 -14.18 0.00 0.48
CA GLY A 317 -15.43 0.01 -0.29
C GLY A 317 -16.53 0.89 0.29
N PRO A 318 -17.74 0.90 -0.33
CA PRO A 318 -18.84 1.75 0.10
C PRO A 318 -19.29 1.52 1.56
N GLN A 319 -19.19 0.30 2.08
CA GLN A 319 -19.52 0.02 3.48
C GLN A 319 -18.60 0.80 4.43
N ASN A 320 -17.29 0.83 4.18
CA ASN A 320 -16.32 1.56 4.98
C ASN A 320 -16.66 3.06 5.07
N VAL A 321 -16.96 3.68 3.92
CA VAL A 321 -17.33 5.10 3.86
C VAL A 321 -18.68 5.36 4.51
N SER A 322 -19.65 4.44 4.36
CA SER A 322 -20.96 4.59 5.00
C SER A 322 -20.90 4.50 6.52
N LEU A 323 -19.97 3.70 7.06
CA LEU A 323 -19.70 3.64 8.50
C LEU A 323 -19.05 4.92 9.01
N ALA A 324 -18.17 5.55 8.23
CA ALA A 324 -17.63 6.87 8.56
C ALA A 324 -18.72 7.96 8.58
N ILE A 325 -19.72 7.87 7.69
CA ILE A 325 -20.89 8.74 7.71
C ILE A 325 -21.72 8.52 8.99
N LEU A 326 -21.92 7.27 9.37
CA LEU A 326 -22.62 6.90 10.61
C LEU A 326 -21.85 7.40 11.85
N MET A 327 -20.53 7.25 11.87
CA MET A 327 -19.67 7.75 12.93
C MET A 327 -19.85 9.26 13.15
N LYS A 328 -19.94 10.06 12.08
CA LYS A 328 -20.18 11.51 12.16
C LYS A 328 -21.55 11.85 12.74
N ARG A 329 -22.56 11.00 12.54
CA ARG A 329 -23.89 11.19 13.11
C ARG A 329 -23.93 10.89 14.61
N SER A 330 -23.13 9.91 15.03
CA SER A 330 -23.06 9.50 16.45
C SER A 330 -22.20 10.42 17.30
N GLN A 331 -21.17 11.03 16.71
CA GLN A 331 -20.24 11.88 17.42
C GLN A 331 -19.77 13.06 16.56
N THR A 332 -19.85 14.26 17.11
CA THR A 332 -19.33 15.47 16.46
C THR A 332 -17.81 15.54 16.60
N PRO A 333 -17.06 15.67 15.49
CA PRO A 333 -15.61 15.77 15.55
C PRO A 333 -15.16 17.10 16.17
N SER A 334 -14.14 17.03 17.02
CA SER A 334 -13.43 18.21 17.51
C SER A 334 -12.14 18.43 16.71
N PHE A 335 -11.76 19.68 16.50
CA PHE A 335 -10.46 20.01 15.89
C PHE A 335 -9.28 19.51 16.72
N LEU A 336 -9.43 19.46 18.05
CA LEU A 336 -8.43 18.88 18.95
C LEU A 336 -8.22 17.37 18.68
N ASN A 337 -9.28 16.63 18.37
CA ASN A 337 -9.17 15.23 18.02
C ASN A 337 -8.38 15.05 16.70
N LEU A 338 -8.54 15.96 15.73
CA LEU A 338 -7.75 15.93 14.50
C LEU A 338 -6.25 16.11 14.80
N ILE A 339 -5.89 17.10 15.61
CA ILE A 339 -4.49 17.32 16.02
C ILE A 339 -3.96 16.11 16.78
N TYR A 340 -4.77 15.54 17.67
CA TYR A 340 -4.41 14.36 18.44
C TYR A 340 -4.15 13.13 17.54
N ASP A 341 -5.01 12.88 16.54
CA ASP A 341 -4.83 11.81 15.56
C ASP A 341 -3.48 11.92 14.85
N PHE A 342 -3.10 13.12 14.40
CA PHE A 342 -1.81 13.35 13.75
C PHE A 342 -0.64 13.18 14.71
N ALA A 343 -0.70 13.79 15.88
CA ALA A 343 0.37 13.70 16.88
C ALA A 343 0.59 12.26 17.34
N ARG A 344 -0.49 11.49 17.52
CA ARG A 344 -0.45 10.08 17.92
C ARG A 344 0.13 9.18 16.85
N SER A 345 0.01 9.58 15.59
CA SER A 345 0.49 8.79 14.41
C SER A 345 1.98 8.95 14.16
N ILE A 346 2.60 10.04 14.61
CA ILE A 346 4.02 10.31 14.41
C ILE A 346 4.82 9.56 15.47
N PHE A 347 5.76 8.70 15.03
CA PHE A 347 6.66 8.00 15.95
C PHE A 347 7.45 9.00 16.81
N GLY A 348 7.51 8.77 18.11
CA GLY A 348 8.12 9.69 19.08
C GLY A 348 7.11 10.65 19.71
N PHE A 349 6.33 11.39 18.94
CA PHE A 349 5.27 12.26 19.48
C PHE A 349 4.14 11.46 20.16
N SER A 350 3.92 10.23 19.74
CA SER A 350 2.92 9.34 20.35
C SER A 350 3.12 9.15 21.85
N PHE A 351 4.35 9.25 22.36
CA PHE A 351 4.64 9.14 23.81
C PHE A 351 4.16 10.35 24.58
N LEU A 352 4.27 11.56 24.01
CA LEU A 352 3.92 12.82 24.66
C LEU A 352 2.41 12.97 24.84
N VAL A 353 1.62 12.41 23.93
CA VAL A 353 0.15 12.57 23.92
C VAL A 353 -0.61 11.35 24.46
N ARG A 354 0.10 10.30 24.88
CA ARG A 354 -0.49 9.01 25.30
C ARG A 354 -1.41 9.11 26.53
N GLY A 355 -1.21 10.09 27.38
CA GLY A 355 -2.00 10.31 28.61
C GLY A 355 -3.24 11.18 28.42
N SER A 356 -3.58 11.60 27.19
CA SER A 356 -4.78 12.41 26.95
C SER A 356 -6.04 11.51 26.95
N ASN A 357 -7.16 12.09 27.42
CA ASN A 357 -8.47 11.42 27.41
C ASN A 357 -9.17 11.49 26.03
N LEU A 358 -8.43 11.88 24.97
CA LEU A 358 -8.97 11.98 23.62
C LEU A 358 -8.98 10.62 22.95
N THR A 359 -10.06 10.29 22.23
CA THR A 359 -10.22 9.05 21.50
C THR A 359 -9.79 9.26 20.04
N LEU A 360 -9.03 8.31 19.48
CA LEU A 360 -8.63 8.33 18.07
C LEU A 360 -9.83 8.12 17.15
N ALA A 361 -9.85 8.80 16.01
CA ALA A 361 -10.89 8.58 15.01
C ALA A 361 -10.93 7.13 14.52
N SER A 362 -9.79 6.44 14.45
CA SER A 362 -9.71 5.01 14.12
C SER A 362 -10.33 4.12 15.19
N GLU A 363 -10.21 4.45 16.46
CA GLU A 363 -10.85 3.74 17.57
C GLU A 363 -12.37 3.94 17.54
N LEU A 364 -12.83 5.16 17.34
CA LEU A 364 -14.25 5.49 17.18
C LEU A 364 -14.85 4.73 15.98
N PHE A 365 -14.16 4.71 14.86
CA PHE A 365 -14.57 3.98 13.67
C PHE A 365 -14.69 2.48 13.93
N ASN A 366 -13.72 1.88 14.59
CA ASN A 366 -13.76 0.46 14.94
C ASN A 366 -14.88 0.15 15.94
N ASN A 367 -15.18 1.05 16.89
CA ASN A 367 -16.29 0.88 17.81
C ASN A 367 -17.65 0.92 17.09
N VAL A 368 -17.81 1.77 16.06
CA VAL A 368 -19.02 1.80 15.23
C VAL A 368 -19.14 0.55 14.35
N PHE A 369 -18.01 0.07 13.83
CA PHE A 369 -17.96 -1.11 12.95
C PHE A 369 -18.25 -2.41 13.72
N TYR A 370 -17.73 -2.51 14.96
CA TYR A 370 -17.84 -3.70 15.83
C TYR A 370 -18.72 -3.42 17.06
N SER A 371 -19.90 -2.86 16.87
CA SER A 371 -20.83 -2.53 17.97
C SER A 371 -21.30 -3.73 18.82
N SER A 372 -20.89 -4.96 18.49
CA SER A 372 -21.11 -6.16 19.28
C SER A 372 -19.85 -7.04 19.27
N ASP A 373 -19.23 -7.17 20.43
CA ASP A 373 -18.36 -8.26 20.87
C ASP A 373 -17.00 -8.53 20.19
N ASN A 374 -15.95 -8.38 20.98
CA ASN A 374 -14.71 -9.16 21.07
C ASN A 374 -13.80 -9.34 19.84
N TYR A 375 -14.13 -8.91 18.63
CA TYR A 375 -13.22 -8.95 17.49
C TYR A 375 -12.52 -7.61 17.28
N LYS A 376 -11.42 -7.40 17.97
CA LYS A 376 -10.48 -6.26 17.79
C LYS A 376 -9.65 -6.41 16.52
N SER A 377 -10.21 -6.61 15.35
CA SER A 377 -9.44 -6.51 14.12
C SER A 377 -9.52 -5.08 13.60
N GLY A 378 -8.38 -4.37 13.55
CA GLY A 378 -8.33 -2.96 13.16
C GLY A 378 -8.72 -2.73 11.70
N HIS A 379 -9.97 -2.38 11.43
CA HIS A 379 -10.37 -1.83 10.14
C HIS A 379 -9.82 -0.42 9.97
N ILE A 380 -9.38 -0.12 8.77
CA ILE A 380 -8.75 1.17 8.45
C ILE A 380 -9.83 2.11 7.94
N LEU A 381 -10.00 3.23 8.63
CA LEU A 381 -10.86 4.31 8.19
C LEU A 381 -10.36 4.88 6.85
N SER A 382 -11.27 5.01 5.88
CA SER A 382 -10.93 5.55 4.56
C SER A 382 -10.55 7.02 4.58
N SER A 383 -9.73 7.46 3.63
CA SER A 383 -9.32 8.85 3.45
C SER A 383 -10.52 9.78 3.25
N VAL A 384 -11.43 9.42 2.35
CA VAL A 384 -12.66 10.19 2.11
C VAL A 384 -13.61 10.16 3.30
N GLY A 385 -13.70 9.03 4.01
CA GLY A 385 -14.47 8.91 5.24
C GLY A 385 -13.91 9.79 6.36
N TYR A 386 -12.60 9.82 6.52
CA TYR A 386 -11.89 10.67 7.47
C TYR A 386 -12.09 12.15 7.14
N GLY A 387 -11.99 12.54 5.87
CA GLY A 387 -12.26 13.90 5.44
C GLY A 387 -13.73 14.30 5.62
N TYR A 388 -14.67 13.39 5.34
CA TYR A 388 -16.09 13.61 5.60
C TYR A 388 -16.37 13.79 7.10
N TYR A 389 -15.76 12.98 7.95
CA TYR A 389 -15.95 13.06 9.40
C TYR A 389 -15.57 14.44 9.92
N TYR A 390 -14.38 14.96 9.58
CA TYR A 390 -13.92 16.27 10.09
C TYR A 390 -14.50 17.46 9.34
N PHE A 391 -14.56 17.43 8.01
CA PHE A 391 -14.82 18.60 7.17
C PHE A 391 -16.13 18.55 6.40
N GLY A 392 -16.87 17.44 6.44
CA GLY A 392 -18.14 17.28 5.72
C GLY A 392 -17.98 16.92 4.23
N PRO A 393 -19.09 16.91 3.47
CA PRO A 393 -19.11 16.29 2.14
C PRO A 393 -18.25 17.02 1.11
N VAL A 394 -18.20 18.35 1.15
CA VAL A 394 -17.48 19.17 0.14
C VAL A 394 -15.96 18.96 0.23
N LEU A 395 -15.41 18.89 1.43
CA LEU A 395 -13.99 18.71 1.68
C LEU A 395 -13.60 17.26 1.97
N ALA A 396 -14.51 16.32 1.81
CA ALA A 396 -14.25 14.89 2.03
C ALA A 396 -12.98 14.39 1.30
N PRO A 397 -12.67 14.75 0.04
CA PRO A 397 -11.48 14.27 -0.66
C PRO A 397 -10.16 14.96 -0.27
N ILE A 398 -10.17 15.91 0.66
CA ILE A 398 -8.99 16.77 0.95
C ILE A 398 -7.73 15.96 1.28
N PHE A 399 -7.87 14.89 2.04
CA PHE A 399 -6.74 14.05 2.43
C PHE A 399 -6.21 13.20 1.27
N THR A 400 -7.08 12.71 0.39
CA THR A 400 -6.67 12.00 -0.83
C THR A 400 -5.92 12.94 -1.77
N VAL A 401 -6.37 14.19 -1.93
CA VAL A 401 -5.66 15.24 -2.69
C VAL A 401 -4.30 15.55 -2.06
N PHE A 402 -4.23 15.61 -0.72
CA PHE A 402 -2.96 15.77 0.00
C PHE A 402 -1.99 14.60 -0.29
N HIS A 403 -2.47 13.35 -0.27
CA HIS A 403 -1.66 12.16 -0.60
C HIS A 403 -1.13 12.21 -2.04
N ILE A 404 -1.94 12.67 -3.00
CA ILE A 404 -1.52 12.88 -4.39
C ILE A 404 -0.38 13.90 -4.45
N LYS A 405 -0.54 15.04 -3.80
CA LYS A 405 0.50 16.07 -3.75
C LYS A 405 1.79 15.55 -3.12
N LEU A 406 1.68 14.82 -2.01
CA LEU A 406 2.80 14.22 -1.31
C LEU A 406 3.52 13.19 -2.19
N SER A 407 2.79 12.34 -2.91
CA SER A 407 3.37 11.38 -3.87
C SER A 407 4.22 12.08 -4.94
N ILE A 408 3.72 13.19 -5.49
CA ILE A 408 4.45 13.97 -6.50
C ILE A 408 5.73 14.60 -5.91
N VAL A 409 5.66 15.11 -4.69
CA VAL A 409 6.84 15.68 -4.00
C VAL A 409 7.88 14.59 -3.74
N ILE A 410 7.46 13.42 -3.27
CA ILE A 410 8.35 12.28 -3.01
C ILE A 410 8.95 11.74 -4.32
N GLU A 411 8.18 11.62 -5.40
CA GLU A 411 8.72 11.19 -6.70
C GLU A 411 9.72 12.22 -7.26
N LYS A 412 9.47 13.52 -7.06
CA LYS A 412 10.45 14.56 -7.41
C LYS A 412 11.76 14.39 -6.64
N THR A 413 11.68 14.10 -5.34
CA THR A 413 12.85 13.86 -4.50
C THR A 413 13.56 12.57 -4.92
N LEU A 414 12.81 11.50 -5.21
CA LEU A 414 13.34 10.24 -5.73
C LEU A 414 14.10 10.43 -7.04
N ASN A 415 13.56 11.23 -7.98
CA ASN A 415 14.20 11.52 -9.26
C ASN A 415 15.51 12.31 -9.11
N ASN A 416 15.66 13.08 -8.02
CA ASN A 416 16.87 13.83 -7.70
C ASN A 416 17.83 13.06 -6.77
N ALA A 417 17.46 11.86 -6.33
CA ALA A 417 18.27 11.07 -5.42
C ALA A 417 19.59 10.61 -6.08
N ARG A 418 20.70 10.74 -5.32
CA ARG A 418 22.07 10.41 -5.78
C ARG A 418 22.72 9.30 -4.98
N SER A 419 22.04 8.79 -3.96
CA SER A 419 22.53 7.67 -3.15
C SER A 419 21.61 6.47 -3.24
N TYR A 420 22.17 5.27 -3.00
CA TYR A 420 21.40 4.02 -2.96
C TYR A 420 20.29 4.07 -1.90
N GLU A 421 20.65 4.60 -0.72
CA GLU A 421 19.74 4.73 0.41
C GLU A 421 18.56 5.64 0.06
N SER A 422 18.85 6.80 -0.53
CA SER A 422 17.81 7.75 -0.92
C SER A 422 16.86 7.16 -1.96
N VAL A 423 17.39 6.44 -2.98
CA VAL A 423 16.56 5.79 -3.98
C VAL A 423 15.69 4.70 -3.34
N TYR A 424 16.27 3.85 -2.49
CA TYR A 424 15.54 2.78 -1.81
C TYR A 424 14.45 3.34 -0.88
N PHE A 425 14.81 4.30 -0.04
CA PHE A 425 13.94 4.92 0.95
C PHE A 425 12.77 5.67 0.31
N PHE A 426 13.05 6.57 -0.65
CA PHE A 426 11.99 7.33 -1.30
C PHE A 426 11.11 6.47 -2.20
N SER A 427 11.63 5.41 -2.81
CA SER A 427 10.79 4.45 -3.55
C SER A 427 9.87 3.65 -2.63
N TYR A 428 10.33 3.29 -1.43
CA TYR A 428 9.53 2.63 -0.41
C TYR A 428 8.38 3.55 0.07
N ILE A 429 8.70 4.80 0.44
CA ILE A 429 7.69 5.79 0.86
C ILE A 429 6.68 6.04 -0.25
N LEU A 430 7.16 6.27 -1.49
CA LEU A 430 6.28 6.53 -2.64
C LEU A 430 5.30 5.37 -2.85
N SER A 431 5.81 4.14 -2.85
CA SER A 431 4.98 2.95 -3.00
C SER A 431 3.93 2.85 -1.88
N ARG A 432 4.33 3.13 -0.64
CA ARG A 432 3.42 3.16 0.51
C ARG A 432 2.30 4.18 0.35
N ILE A 433 2.63 5.40 -0.05
CA ILE A 433 1.63 6.46 -0.22
C ILE A 433 0.66 6.11 -1.34
N ILE A 434 1.16 5.59 -2.47
CA ILE A 434 0.33 5.23 -3.62
C ILE A 434 -0.64 4.09 -3.25
N PHE A 435 -0.15 3.01 -2.65
CA PHE A 435 -0.99 1.87 -2.28
C PHE A 435 -1.98 2.17 -1.14
N ASN A 436 -1.59 3.05 -0.21
CA ASN A 436 -2.43 3.43 0.92
C ASN A 436 -3.19 4.75 0.67
N ILE A 437 -3.35 5.15 -0.60
CA ILE A 437 -3.96 6.44 -0.97
C ILE A 437 -5.37 6.61 -0.40
N TYR A 438 -6.09 5.51 -0.19
CA TYR A 438 -7.44 5.48 0.37
C TYR A 438 -7.50 5.39 1.89
N TYR A 439 -6.38 5.25 2.57
CA TYR A 439 -6.35 5.17 4.02
C TYR A 439 -6.32 6.56 4.64
N SER A 440 -6.86 6.70 5.85
CA SER A 440 -6.76 7.96 6.57
C SER A 440 -5.29 8.38 6.72
N THR A 441 -5.04 9.69 6.67
CA THR A 441 -3.67 10.23 6.76
C THR A 441 -2.93 9.79 8.04
N PRO A 442 -3.56 9.76 9.23
CA PRO A 442 -2.94 9.21 10.43
C PRO A 442 -2.48 7.75 10.25
N SER A 443 -3.33 6.89 9.71
CA SER A 443 -2.96 5.48 9.44
C SER A 443 -1.81 5.37 8.46
N MET A 444 -1.80 6.19 7.40
CA MET A 444 -0.70 6.24 6.45
C MET A 444 0.62 6.67 7.10
N ILE A 445 0.60 7.69 7.98
CA ILE A 445 1.78 8.15 8.72
C ILE A 445 2.32 7.05 9.62
N VAL A 446 1.46 6.35 10.35
CA VAL A 446 1.86 5.19 11.17
C VAL A 446 2.58 4.14 10.32
N PHE A 447 2.01 3.77 9.17
CA PHE A 447 2.62 2.78 8.28
C PHE A 447 3.96 3.23 7.69
N ILE A 448 4.14 4.52 7.44
CA ILE A 448 5.42 5.07 6.98
C ILE A 448 6.43 5.09 8.13
N THR A 449 6.09 5.63 9.29
CA THR A 449 7.04 5.89 10.38
C THR A 449 7.41 4.65 11.19
N GLN A 450 6.55 3.64 11.27
CA GLN A 450 6.84 2.40 12.01
C GLN A 450 7.59 1.34 11.20
N ASN A 451 7.62 1.44 9.86
CA ASN A 451 8.19 0.41 9.00
C ASN A 451 9.42 0.90 8.21
N ILE A 452 9.91 2.09 8.49
CA ILE A 452 11.15 2.66 8.01
C ILE A 452 12.18 2.71 9.13
#